data_5120dbf0802d8aa56c2e8529f611d6ea
#
_entry.id   5120dbf0802d8aa56c2e8529f611d6ea
#
_cell.length_a   1.000
_cell.length_b   1.000
_cell.length_c   1.000
_cell.angle_alpha   90.00
_cell.angle_beta   90.00
_cell.angle_gamma   90.00
#
_symmetry.space_group_name_H-M   'P 1'
#
loop_
_entity.id
_entity.type
_entity.pdbx_description
1 polymer ?
#
loop_
_entity_poly.entity_id
_entity_poly.type
_entity_poly.pdbx_seq_one_letter_code
_entity_poly.pdbx_strand_id
1 'polypeptide(L)'
;CSSGTTGDSVRFFYDTNAADYSSAVTIFCRDQNISKYDKQIHFSSLVETQAGLSKQDLFKSIIFNRENIAYQDLSDEVLFEIYKKIRIIKPTLIHSHPSVMFLLACYVEKNFSKEESTSMFGIFEASGELLEDYMTKMIKDVFNCKILNRYGLSEFGIVAYQLSSEQNYLEVINRCFKAESVLKNTSDKIGEIVISGLENFYMPLIKYKSGDLGNVYSQGSQTFIKDIYGRVHDFFYIDQKKYSTHFLMDILDHKVLNIRNFQILVKFNSVLLNLVIENDDYFLQTKNNCQKYLPKGLKYDFINDSELKLSGNRSKFNHIVNI
;
A
#
# COMPACT_ATOMS: atom_id res chain seq x y z
N CYS A 1 10.08 -7.29 13.81
CA CYS A 1 10.67 -7.93 12.61
C CYS A 1 10.00 -7.36 11.38
N SER A 2 10.74 -7.01 10.35
CA SER A 2 10.17 -6.74 9.03
C SER A 2 10.00 -8.04 8.28
N SER A 3 8.86 -8.24 7.64
CA SER A 3 8.72 -9.25 6.59
C SER A 3 9.33 -8.67 5.31
N GLY A 4 10.67 -8.73 5.19
CA GLY A 4 11.32 -8.29 3.97
C GLY A 4 10.82 -9.07 2.77
N THR A 5 10.48 -8.40 1.69
CA THR A 5 10.16 -9.04 0.39
C THR A 5 11.39 -9.74 -0.21
N THR A 6 12.58 -9.54 0.35
CA THR A 6 13.87 -10.06 -0.11
C THR A 6 14.41 -11.24 0.71
N GLY A 7 13.66 -11.80 1.67
CA GLY A 7 13.96 -13.08 2.32
C GLY A 7 14.41 -13.01 3.78
N ASP A 8 15.30 -12.14 4.18
CA ASP A 8 15.78 -12.09 5.56
C ASP A 8 14.95 -11.13 6.42
N SER A 9 14.39 -11.66 7.54
CA SER A 9 13.69 -10.81 8.50
C SER A 9 14.69 -10.03 9.36
N VAL A 10 14.61 -8.71 9.34
CA VAL A 10 15.45 -7.85 10.21
C VAL A 10 14.71 -7.61 11.52
N ARG A 11 15.44 -7.72 12.64
CA ARG A 11 14.93 -7.42 13.98
C ARG A 11 15.29 -6.00 14.36
N PHE A 12 14.30 -5.25 14.80
CA PHE A 12 14.47 -3.89 15.31
C PHE A 12 14.14 -3.86 16.79
N PHE A 13 14.85 -3.01 17.51
CA PHE A 13 14.68 -2.79 18.93
C PHE A 13 14.30 -1.32 19.17
N TYR A 14 13.29 -1.13 20.00
CA TYR A 14 12.83 0.19 20.43
C TYR A 14 12.95 0.29 21.94
N ASP A 15 13.35 1.44 22.45
CA ASP A 15 13.09 1.77 23.83
C ASP A 15 11.63 2.19 24.03
N THR A 16 11.23 2.33 25.29
CA THR A 16 9.85 2.73 25.64
C THR A 16 9.49 4.10 25.08
N ASN A 17 10.44 5.05 25.09
CA ASN A 17 10.20 6.40 24.57
C ASN A 17 9.95 6.37 23.06
N ALA A 18 10.74 5.63 22.28
CA ALA A 18 10.55 5.50 20.85
C ALA A 18 9.20 4.84 20.50
N ALA A 19 8.74 3.87 21.31
CA ALA A 19 7.43 3.26 21.16
C ALA A 19 6.28 4.24 21.44
N ASP A 20 6.43 5.08 22.50
CA ASP A 20 5.46 6.12 22.85
C ASP A 20 5.41 7.21 21.77
N TYR A 21 6.56 7.63 21.23
CA TYR A 21 6.62 8.57 20.09
C TYR A 21 5.90 8.04 18.87
N SER A 22 6.10 6.78 18.51
CA SER A 22 5.41 6.16 17.37
C SER A 22 3.88 6.19 17.54
N SER A 23 3.40 5.97 18.78
CA SER A 23 1.97 6.06 19.11
C SER A 23 1.48 7.50 19.03
N ALA A 24 2.23 8.46 19.60
CA ALA A 24 1.90 9.89 19.57
C ALA A 24 1.87 10.43 18.13
N VAL A 25 2.79 10.02 17.25
CA VAL A 25 2.79 10.39 15.83
C VAL A 25 1.52 9.90 15.14
N THR A 26 1.07 8.68 15.44
CA THR A 26 -0.18 8.16 14.85
C THR A 26 -1.38 9.01 15.26
N ILE A 27 -1.47 9.40 16.52
CA ILE A 27 -2.54 10.28 17.03
C ILE A 27 -2.44 11.64 16.34
N PHE A 28 -1.28 12.26 16.35
CA PHE A 28 -1.04 13.57 15.73
C PHE A 28 -1.45 13.62 14.24
N CYS A 29 -1.08 12.60 13.46
CA CYS A 29 -1.43 12.53 12.04
C CYS A 29 -2.95 12.42 11.83
N ARG A 30 -3.64 11.65 12.68
CA ARG A 30 -5.08 11.42 12.57
C ARG A 30 -5.92 12.56 13.10
N ASP A 31 -5.47 13.26 14.14
CA ASP A 31 -6.22 14.37 14.80
C ASP A 31 -6.57 15.52 13.82
N GLN A 32 -5.88 15.62 12.70
CA GLN A 32 -6.21 16.57 11.64
C GLN A 32 -7.52 16.22 10.92
N ASN A 33 -7.96 14.97 10.98
CA ASN A 33 -9.06 14.46 10.16
C ASN A 33 -10.15 13.75 10.96
N ILE A 34 -9.85 13.21 12.13
CA ILE A 34 -10.78 12.47 12.98
C ILE A 34 -10.60 12.85 14.46
N SER A 35 -11.67 12.71 15.23
CA SER A 35 -11.59 12.77 16.70
C SER A 35 -11.04 11.45 17.25
N LYS A 36 -10.34 11.52 18.39
CA LYS A 36 -9.89 10.33 19.13
C LYS A 36 -11.02 9.38 19.56
N TYR A 37 -12.26 9.85 19.57
CA TYR A 37 -13.44 9.06 19.92
C TYR A 37 -14.10 8.41 18.71
N ASP A 38 -13.69 8.79 17.51
CA ASP A 38 -14.26 8.23 16.29
C ASP A 38 -13.91 6.75 16.16
N LYS A 39 -14.87 5.97 15.68
CA LYS A 39 -14.65 4.54 15.44
C LYS A 39 -13.68 4.31 14.29
N GLN A 40 -12.74 3.43 14.51
CA GLN A 40 -11.74 3.06 13.52
C GLN A 40 -11.76 1.56 13.28
N ILE A 41 -11.45 1.15 12.06
CA ILE A 41 -11.17 -0.24 11.70
C ILE A 41 -9.72 -0.35 11.23
N HIS A 42 -9.05 -1.39 11.69
CA HIS A 42 -7.74 -1.79 11.21
C HIS A 42 -7.80 -3.22 10.65
N PHE A 43 -7.44 -3.37 9.40
CA PHE A 43 -7.31 -4.68 8.80
C PHE A 43 -5.93 -5.28 9.12
N SER A 44 -5.94 -6.51 9.59
CA SER A 44 -4.72 -7.25 9.92
C SER A 44 -4.77 -8.67 9.36
N SER A 45 -3.62 -9.21 8.96
CA SER A 45 -3.54 -10.61 8.57
C SER A 45 -3.60 -11.53 9.80
N LEU A 46 -4.14 -12.72 9.61
CA LEU A 46 -4.48 -13.67 10.69
C LEU A 46 -3.31 -14.27 11.45
N VAL A 47 -2.08 -14.10 11.01
CA VAL A 47 -0.90 -14.64 11.72
C VAL A 47 -0.85 -14.16 13.18
N GLU A 48 -1.46 -13.00 13.45
CA GLU A 48 -1.55 -12.44 14.81
C GLU A 48 -2.77 -12.96 15.59
N THR A 49 -3.75 -13.59 14.94
CA THR A 49 -5.06 -13.90 15.57
C THR A 49 -5.21 -15.36 16.02
N GLN A 50 -4.39 -16.30 15.59
CA GLN A 50 -4.41 -17.68 16.12
C GLN A 50 -4.03 -17.74 17.62
N ALA A 51 -3.32 -16.73 18.11
CA ALA A 51 -2.97 -16.58 19.53
C ALA A 51 -3.88 -15.62 20.31
N GLY A 52 -4.92 -15.03 19.65
CA GLY A 52 -5.67 -13.90 20.19
C GLY A 52 -4.89 -12.58 20.08
N LEU A 53 -5.59 -11.45 20.28
CA LEU A 53 -4.95 -10.15 20.34
C LEU A 53 -3.96 -10.12 21.51
N SER A 54 -2.75 -9.64 21.28
CA SER A 54 -1.83 -9.36 22.38
C SER A 54 -2.44 -8.34 23.34
N LYS A 55 -2.00 -8.34 24.62
CA LYS A 55 -2.45 -7.30 25.57
C LYS A 55 -2.19 -5.89 25.05
N GLN A 56 -1.10 -5.69 24.30
CA GLN A 56 -0.76 -4.42 23.68
C GLN A 56 -1.73 -4.05 22.57
N ASP A 57 -2.15 -4.99 21.73
CA ASP A 57 -3.11 -4.71 20.66
C ASP A 57 -4.51 -4.48 21.18
N LEU A 58 -4.89 -5.19 22.25
CA LEU A 58 -6.14 -4.90 22.96
C LEU A 58 -6.12 -3.50 23.56
N PHE A 59 -5.04 -3.10 24.20
CA PHE A 59 -4.88 -1.76 24.77
C PHE A 59 -4.91 -0.67 23.68
N LYS A 60 -4.19 -0.87 22.57
CA LYS A 60 -4.26 0.02 21.40
C LYS A 60 -5.69 0.11 20.85
N SER A 61 -6.41 -1.02 20.78
CA SER A 61 -7.79 -1.03 20.30
C SER A 61 -8.72 -0.17 21.17
N ILE A 62 -8.53 -0.18 22.49
CA ILE A 62 -9.29 0.67 23.44
C ILE A 62 -8.92 2.14 23.25
N ILE A 63 -7.61 2.48 23.24
CA ILE A 63 -7.15 3.88 23.13
C ILE A 63 -7.60 4.52 21.82
N PHE A 64 -7.51 3.79 20.72
CA PHE A 64 -7.86 4.31 19.39
C PHE A 64 -9.34 4.11 19.03
N ASN A 65 -10.19 3.62 19.95
CA ASN A 65 -11.55 3.19 19.61
C ASN A 65 -11.59 2.36 18.33
N ARG A 66 -10.68 1.36 18.25
CA ARG A 66 -10.35 0.62 17.05
C ARG A 66 -10.79 -0.82 17.13
N GLU A 67 -11.49 -1.28 16.11
CA GLU A 67 -11.76 -2.70 15.89
C GLU A 67 -10.76 -3.29 14.87
N ASN A 68 -10.22 -4.47 15.17
CA ASN A 68 -9.34 -5.18 14.26
C ASN A 68 -10.17 -6.22 13.50
N ILE A 69 -10.12 -6.15 12.17
CA ILE A 69 -10.70 -7.16 11.30
C ILE A 69 -9.55 -7.99 10.73
N ALA A 70 -9.54 -9.26 11.13
CA ALA A 70 -8.56 -10.21 10.63
C ALA A 70 -9.11 -10.95 9.41
N TYR A 71 -8.23 -11.25 8.46
CA TYR A 71 -8.54 -12.04 7.27
C TYR A 71 -7.40 -13.02 6.97
N GLN A 72 -7.75 -14.21 6.45
CA GLN A 72 -6.77 -15.22 6.00
C GLN A 72 -6.53 -15.14 4.50
N ASP A 73 -7.58 -14.86 3.77
CA ASP A 73 -7.62 -14.68 2.33
C ASP A 73 -8.59 -13.53 1.98
N LEU A 74 -8.80 -13.28 0.71
CA LEU A 74 -9.70 -12.25 0.20
C LEU A 74 -10.69 -12.88 -0.80
N SER A 75 -11.20 -14.09 -0.47
CA SER A 75 -12.30 -14.71 -1.19
C SER A 75 -13.59 -13.88 -1.09
N ASP A 76 -14.52 -14.13 -1.98
CA ASP A 76 -15.81 -13.41 -2.02
C ASP A 76 -16.56 -13.54 -0.69
N GLU A 77 -16.47 -14.70 -0.01
CA GLU A 77 -17.08 -14.94 1.29
C GLU A 77 -16.46 -14.05 2.37
N VAL A 78 -15.13 -13.94 2.38
CA VAL A 78 -14.39 -13.10 3.34
C VAL A 78 -14.68 -11.63 3.07
N LEU A 79 -14.68 -11.20 1.82
CA LEU A 79 -15.00 -9.83 1.42
C LEU A 79 -16.44 -9.45 1.81
N PHE A 80 -17.39 -10.39 1.69
CA PHE A 80 -18.75 -10.19 2.16
C PHE A 80 -18.85 -10.00 3.69
N GLU A 81 -18.13 -10.80 4.46
CA GLU A 81 -18.10 -10.65 5.92
C GLU A 81 -17.46 -9.31 6.34
N ILE A 82 -16.39 -8.90 5.65
CA ILE A 82 -15.77 -7.58 5.85
C ILE A 82 -16.79 -6.46 5.55
N TYR A 83 -17.45 -6.53 4.41
CA TYR A 83 -18.50 -5.57 4.02
C TYR A 83 -19.59 -5.45 5.09
N LYS A 84 -20.15 -6.58 5.58
CA LYS A 84 -21.16 -6.58 6.63
C LYS A 84 -20.66 -5.92 7.92
N LYS A 85 -19.45 -6.25 8.34
CA LYS A 85 -18.84 -5.65 9.54
C LYS A 85 -18.71 -4.13 9.42
N ILE A 86 -18.22 -3.63 8.27
CA ILE A 86 -18.11 -2.18 8.04
C ILE A 86 -19.48 -1.52 8.14
N ARG A 87 -20.51 -2.11 7.53
CA ARG A 87 -21.89 -1.59 7.61
C ARG A 87 -22.45 -1.54 9.03
N ILE A 88 -22.12 -2.52 9.86
CA ILE A 88 -22.57 -2.58 11.27
C ILE A 88 -21.81 -1.56 12.12
N ILE A 89 -20.48 -1.51 11.98
CA ILE A 89 -19.59 -0.68 12.80
C ILE A 89 -19.73 0.80 12.44
N LYS A 90 -19.91 1.10 11.14
CA LYS A 90 -19.92 2.46 10.57
C LYS A 90 -18.72 3.29 11.05
N PRO A 91 -17.50 2.87 10.71
CA PRO A 91 -16.29 3.55 11.17
C PRO A 91 -16.14 4.91 10.48
N THR A 92 -15.50 5.85 11.16
CA THR A 92 -15.05 7.11 10.54
C THR A 92 -13.81 6.87 9.69
N LEU A 93 -12.89 6.00 10.15
CA LEU A 93 -11.65 5.70 9.47
C LEU A 93 -11.41 4.20 9.32
N ILE A 94 -10.98 3.78 8.13
CA ILE A 94 -10.45 2.43 7.88
C ILE A 94 -8.97 2.54 7.54
N HIS A 95 -8.13 1.83 8.29
CA HIS A 95 -6.71 1.66 8.01
C HIS A 95 -6.45 0.28 7.43
N SER A 96 -5.90 0.23 6.22
CA SER A 96 -5.63 -1.03 5.51
C SER A 96 -4.53 -0.88 4.45
N HIS A 97 -4.14 -2.02 3.88
CA HIS A 97 -3.37 -2.04 2.64
C HIS A 97 -4.23 -1.59 1.46
N PRO A 98 -3.68 -0.83 0.50
CA PRO A 98 -4.37 -0.46 -0.74
C PRO A 98 -5.00 -1.62 -1.49
N SER A 99 -4.27 -2.73 -1.64
CA SER A 99 -4.77 -3.91 -2.35
C SER A 99 -6.02 -4.51 -1.73
N VAL A 100 -6.07 -4.59 -0.39
CA VAL A 100 -7.24 -5.14 0.33
C VAL A 100 -8.47 -4.26 0.11
N MET A 101 -8.30 -2.93 0.25
CA MET A 101 -9.40 -2.00 0.04
C MET A 101 -9.86 -1.96 -1.42
N PHE A 102 -8.93 -2.08 -2.36
CA PHE A 102 -9.24 -2.18 -3.78
C PHE A 102 -10.06 -3.44 -4.10
N LEU A 103 -9.65 -4.62 -3.62
CA LEU A 103 -10.41 -5.85 -3.82
C LEU A 103 -11.79 -5.79 -3.18
N LEU A 104 -11.90 -5.20 -1.99
CA LEU A 104 -13.19 -4.94 -1.38
C LEU A 104 -14.06 -4.00 -2.24
N ALA A 105 -13.49 -2.94 -2.80
CA ALA A 105 -14.20 -2.02 -3.68
C ALA A 105 -14.72 -2.75 -4.94
N CYS A 106 -13.88 -3.57 -5.57
CA CYS A 106 -14.27 -4.37 -6.72
C CYS A 106 -15.41 -5.35 -6.40
N TYR A 107 -15.33 -6.02 -5.26
CA TYR A 107 -16.38 -6.92 -4.79
C TYR A 107 -17.70 -6.18 -4.56
N VAL A 108 -17.63 -5.03 -3.88
CA VAL A 108 -18.81 -4.23 -3.56
C VAL A 108 -19.44 -3.64 -4.81
N GLU A 109 -18.66 -3.11 -5.76
CA GLU A 109 -19.17 -2.61 -7.04
C GLU A 109 -19.95 -3.67 -7.83
N LYS A 110 -19.46 -4.90 -7.82
CA LYS A 110 -20.08 -6.02 -8.54
C LYS A 110 -21.38 -6.50 -7.89
N ASN A 111 -21.49 -6.48 -6.58
CA ASN A 111 -22.53 -7.20 -5.84
C ASN A 111 -23.58 -6.31 -5.17
N PHE A 112 -23.35 -4.99 -5.06
CA PHE A 112 -24.23 -4.08 -4.32
C PHE A 112 -24.52 -2.81 -5.12
N SER A 113 -25.62 -2.14 -4.80
CA SER A 113 -25.97 -0.86 -5.40
C SER A 113 -25.07 0.26 -4.88
N LYS A 114 -25.05 1.37 -5.63
CA LYS A 114 -24.28 2.55 -5.24
C LYS A 114 -24.77 3.15 -3.92
N GLU A 115 -26.06 3.10 -3.64
CA GLU A 115 -26.65 3.57 -2.38
C GLU A 115 -26.20 2.73 -1.19
N GLU A 116 -25.94 1.44 -1.38
CA GLU A 116 -25.48 0.54 -0.33
C GLU A 116 -23.97 0.67 -0.04
N SER A 117 -23.19 1.14 -1.00
CA SER A 117 -21.74 1.27 -0.91
C SER A 117 -21.27 2.67 -0.49
N THR A 118 -21.99 3.70 -0.93
CA THR A 118 -21.62 5.09 -0.67
C THR A 118 -21.71 5.43 0.81
N SER A 119 -20.69 6.14 1.30
CA SER A 119 -20.64 6.65 2.68
C SER A 119 -20.67 5.58 3.78
N MET A 120 -20.17 4.39 3.51
CA MET A 120 -20.00 3.34 4.51
C MET A 120 -18.99 3.74 5.60
N PHE A 121 -18.02 4.57 5.24
CA PHE A 121 -17.01 5.18 6.11
C PHE A 121 -16.53 6.52 5.51
N GLY A 122 -15.89 7.34 6.33
CA GLY A 122 -15.46 8.68 5.89
C GLY A 122 -14.07 8.71 5.25
N ILE A 123 -13.12 7.94 5.78
CA ILE A 123 -11.71 8.01 5.43
C ILE A 123 -11.12 6.62 5.24
N PHE A 124 -10.40 6.44 4.14
CA PHE A 124 -9.47 5.32 3.94
C PHE A 124 -8.03 5.81 4.17
N GLU A 125 -7.36 5.29 5.18
CA GLU A 125 -5.93 5.50 5.44
C GLU A 125 -5.13 4.36 4.83
N ALA A 126 -4.47 4.63 3.72
CA ALA A 126 -3.65 3.66 2.98
C ALA A 126 -2.25 3.55 3.57
N SER A 127 -1.72 2.33 3.73
CA SER A 127 -0.38 2.09 4.26
C SER A 127 0.19 0.74 3.85
N GLY A 128 1.52 0.66 3.81
CA GLY A 128 2.25 -0.61 3.70
C GLY A 128 2.44 -1.15 2.30
N GLU A 129 1.75 -0.58 1.32
CA GLU A 129 1.87 -0.85 -0.11
C GLU A 129 1.81 0.48 -0.87
N LEU A 130 2.22 0.48 -2.13
CA LEU A 130 2.04 1.63 -3.01
C LEU A 130 0.54 1.82 -3.30
N LEU A 131 0.06 3.04 -3.14
CA LEU A 131 -1.30 3.41 -3.50
C LEU A 131 -1.30 3.94 -4.93
N GLU A 132 -1.78 3.12 -5.86
CA GLU A 132 -1.84 3.42 -7.28
C GLU A 132 -3.06 4.27 -7.65
N ASP A 133 -2.97 5.01 -8.76
CA ASP A 133 -4.05 5.88 -9.21
C ASP A 133 -5.33 5.13 -9.53
N TYR A 134 -5.23 3.95 -10.16
CA TYR A 134 -6.40 3.11 -10.46
C TYR A 134 -7.09 2.60 -9.19
N MET A 135 -6.31 2.24 -8.14
CA MET A 135 -6.87 1.84 -6.85
C MET A 135 -7.58 3.03 -6.18
N THR A 136 -6.94 4.20 -6.20
CA THR A 136 -7.50 5.44 -5.67
C THR A 136 -8.83 5.78 -6.33
N LYS A 137 -8.90 5.68 -7.66
CA LYS A 137 -10.10 5.94 -8.44
C LYS A 137 -11.22 4.97 -8.05
N MET A 138 -10.96 3.67 -8.11
CA MET A 138 -11.95 2.63 -7.77
C MET A 138 -12.51 2.80 -6.36
N ILE A 139 -11.64 2.98 -5.37
CA ILE A 139 -12.04 3.14 -3.97
C ILE A 139 -12.92 4.39 -3.78
N LYS A 140 -12.54 5.52 -4.41
CA LYS A 140 -13.33 6.75 -4.37
C LYS A 140 -14.69 6.60 -5.06
N ASP A 141 -14.72 5.98 -6.24
CA ASP A 141 -15.93 5.83 -7.03
C ASP A 141 -16.97 4.94 -6.32
N VAL A 142 -16.52 3.90 -5.64
CA VAL A 142 -17.38 2.96 -4.91
C VAL A 142 -17.83 3.51 -3.56
N PHE A 143 -16.90 3.98 -2.72
CA PHE A 143 -17.20 4.32 -1.33
C PHE A 143 -17.46 5.80 -1.08
N ASN A 144 -17.11 6.67 -2.03
CA ASN A 144 -17.18 8.14 -1.89
C ASN A 144 -16.50 8.63 -0.58
N CYS A 145 -15.32 8.13 -0.30
CA CYS A 145 -14.55 8.43 0.91
C CYS A 145 -13.34 9.33 0.60
N LYS A 146 -12.81 10.00 1.63
CA LYS A 146 -11.49 10.62 1.57
C LYS A 146 -10.42 9.54 1.59
N ILE A 147 -9.32 9.74 0.86
CA ILE A 147 -8.17 8.84 0.91
C ILE A 147 -6.98 9.62 1.43
N LEU A 148 -6.32 9.09 2.44
CA LEU A 148 -5.10 9.62 3.03
C LEU A 148 -4.01 8.57 2.89
N ASN A 149 -2.88 8.95 2.32
CA ASN A 149 -1.73 8.07 2.19
C ASN A 149 -0.76 8.26 3.34
N ARG A 150 -0.11 7.18 3.75
CA ARG A 150 0.83 7.13 4.86
C ARG A 150 2.06 6.34 4.44
N TYR A 151 3.21 6.99 4.48
CA TYR A 151 4.49 6.36 4.27
C TYR A 151 5.12 5.99 5.59
N GLY A 152 5.48 4.73 5.73
CA GLY A 152 6.10 4.22 6.94
C GLY A 152 6.82 2.90 6.71
N LEU A 153 7.73 2.62 7.61
CA LEU A 153 8.56 1.41 7.63
C LEU A 153 8.41 0.74 8.99
N SER A 154 8.56 -0.57 9.03
CA SER A 154 8.53 -1.32 10.30
C SER A 154 9.58 -0.81 11.28
N GLU A 155 10.68 -0.27 10.76
CA GLU A 155 11.84 0.26 11.47
C GLU A 155 11.59 1.61 12.13
N PHE A 156 10.64 2.39 11.62
CA PHE A 156 10.41 3.77 12.03
C PHE A 156 8.96 4.08 12.43
N GLY A 157 8.01 3.22 12.06
CA GLY A 157 6.60 3.58 12.15
C GLY A 157 6.22 4.55 11.03
N ILE A 158 5.41 5.58 11.32
CA ILE A 158 5.01 6.61 10.35
C ILE A 158 6.13 7.61 10.16
N VAL A 159 6.67 7.69 8.96
CA VAL A 159 7.72 8.66 8.58
C VAL A 159 7.10 9.92 7.96
N ALA A 160 6.12 9.75 7.08
CA ALA A 160 5.44 10.84 6.42
C ALA A 160 3.94 10.53 6.23
N TYR A 161 3.14 11.57 6.20
CA TYR A 161 1.68 11.47 6.19
C TYR A 161 1.05 12.53 5.29
N GLN A 162 -0.03 12.16 4.60
CA GLN A 162 -0.87 13.07 3.84
C GLN A 162 -1.92 13.69 4.78
N LEU A 163 -1.79 14.95 5.11
CA LEU A 163 -2.67 15.61 6.07
C LEU A 163 -4.05 15.97 5.48
N SER A 164 -4.15 16.11 4.18
CA SER A 164 -5.40 16.36 3.45
C SER A 164 -5.50 15.53 2.19
N SER A 165 -6.69 15.03 1.86
CA SER A 165 -6.95 14.25 0.64
C SER A 165 -6.72 15.03 -0.67
N GLU A 166 -6.56 16.35 -0.59
CA GLU A 166 -6.30 17.23 -1.74
C GLU A 166 -4.81 17.42 -2.02
N GLN A 167 -3.95 17.06 -1.06
CA GLN A 167 -2.50 17.11 -1.24
C GLN A 167 -2.03 15.96 -2.12
N ASN A 168 -1.02 16.21 -2.96
CA ASN A 168 -0.34 15.20 -3.76
C ASN A 168 1.08 14.90 -3.24
N TYR A 169 1.32 15.16 -1.98
CA TYR A 169 2.58 14.92 -1.27
C TYR A 169 2.31 14.46 0.16
N LEU A 170 3.32 13.88 0.77
CA LEU A 170 3.33 13.46 2.18
C LEU A 170 4.27 14.40 2.95
N GLU A 171 3.82 14.86 4.10
CA GLU A 171 4.65 15.67 5.00
C GLU A 171 5.47 14.76 5.92
N VAL A 172 6.79 14.93 5.90
CA VAL A 172 7.68 14.20 6.82
C VAL A 172 7.46 14.72 8.24
N ILE A 173 7.41 13.82 9.20
CA ILE A 173 7.33 14.17 10.62
C ILE A 173 8.73 14.62 11.09
N ASN A 174 9.12 15.83 10.70
CA ASN A 174 10.46 16.37 10.86
C ASN A 174 10.98 16.39 12.30
N ARG A 175 10.07 16.37 13.28
CA ARG A 175 10.45 16.24 14.70
C ARG A 175 11.10 14.89 14.98
N CYS A 176 10.65 13.82 14.31
CA CYS A 176 11.08 12.44 14.56
C CYS A 176 12.05 11.93 13.50
N PHE A 177 12.01 12.51 12.30
CA PHE A 177 12.74 11.97 11.15
C PHE A 177 13.36 13.05 10.28
N LYS A 178 14.50 12.72 9.70
CA LYS A 178 15.09 13.42 8.57
C LYS A 178 15.02 12.48 7.36
N ALA A 179 14.41 12.93 6.27
CA ALA A 179 14.33 12.20 5.02
C ALA A 179 15.10 12.94 3.92
N GLU A 180 15.79 12.19 3.07
CA GLU A 180 16.57 12.67 1.92
C GLU A 180 16.39 11.68 0.77
N SER A 181 16.56 12.13 -0.47
CA SER A 181 16.67 11.22 -1.64
C SER A 181 18.11 11.21 -2.14
N VAL A 182 18.68 10.00 -2.28
CA VAL A 182 20.00 9.80 -2.87
C VAL A 182 19.84 9.61 -4.37
N LEU A 183 20.21 10.64 -5.12
CA LEU A 183 20.10 10.67 -6.58
C LEU A 183 21.30 9.92 -7.21
N LYS A 184 21.06 9.22 -8.32
CA LYS A 184 22.15 8.61 -9.10
C LYS A 184 22.89 9.64 -9.94
N ASN A 185 22.14 10.62 -10.50
CA ASN A 185 22.68 11.76 -11.24
C ASN A 185 22.09 13.05 -10.70
N THR A 186 22.79 14.14 -10.85
CA THR A 186 22.35 15.46 -10.36
C THR A 186 21.12 16.01 -11.12
N SER A 187 20.82 15.47 -12.30
CA SER A 187 19.63 15.80 -13.09
C SER A 187 18.36 15.06 -12.66
N ASP A 188 18.52 13.99 -11.87
CA ASP A 188 17.40 13.16 -11.47
C ASP A 188 16.59 13.89 -10.36
N LYS A 189 15.28 13.74 -10.39
CA LYS A 189 14.39 14.21 -9.31
C LYS A 189 14.03 13.09 -8.33
N ILE A 190 14.23 11.84 -8.76
CA ILE A 190 13.86 10.63 -8.03
C ILE A 190 15.13 9.93 -7.61
N GLY A 191 15.20 9.59 -6.33
CA GLY A 191 16.31 8.85 -5.75
C GLY A 191 15.85 7.83 -4.72
N GLU A 192 16.80 7.05 -4.20
CA GLU A 192 16.52 6.16 -3.08
C GLU A 192 16.23 6.99 -1.83
N ILE A 193 15.07 6.75 -1.22
CA ILE A 193 14.66 7.44 0.02
C ILE A 193 15.53 6.92 1.16
N VAL A 194 16.19 7.86 1.84
CA VAL A 194 17.06 7.59 2.98
C VAL A 194 16.51 8.32 4.19
N ILE A 195 16.41 7.60 5.33
CA ILE A 195 15.77 8.11 6.54
C ILE A 195 16.75 8.02 7.71
N SER A 196 16.78 9.08 8.51
CA SER A 196 17.42 9.08 9.82
C SER A 196 16.36 9.26 10.90
N GLY A 197 16.28 8.32 11.84
CA GLY A 197 15.42 8.41 13.01
C GLY A 197 16.10 9.24 14.11
N LEU A 198 15.33 10.13 14.74
CA LEU A 198 15.84 11.08 15.75
C LEU A 198 15.43 10.70 17.17
N GLU A 199 14.55 9.70 17.35
CA GLU A 199 13.91 9.41 18.65
C GLU A 199 14.27 8.02 19.24
N ASN A 200 14.79 7.10 18.43
CA ASN A 200 15.21 5.79 18.92
C ASN A 200 16.72 5.75 19.20
N PHE A 201 17.11 6.04 20.43
CA PHE A 201 18.51 6.04 20.83
C PHE A 201 19.05 4.65 21.19
N TYR A 202 18.17 3.67 21.39
CA TYR A 202 18.59 2.30 21.68
C TYR A 202 19.13 1.57 20.43
N MET A 203 18.53 1.85 19.26
CA MET A 203 19.00 1.37 17.96
C MET A 203 18.89 2.52 16.95
N PRO A 204 19.85 3.48 16.96
CA PRO A 204 19.78 4.61 16.07
C PRO A 204 20.03 4.18 14.62
N LEU A 205 19.08 4.44 13.75
CA LEU A 205 19.18 4.21 12.31
C LEU A 205 19.46 5.56 11.65
N ILE A 206 20.69 5.78 11.22
CA ILE A 206 21.15 7.01 10.58
C ILE A 206 21.43 6.73 9.11
N LYS A 207 20.82 7.55 8.23
CA LYS A 207 20.92 7.38 6.77
C LYS A 207 20.55 5.97 6.31
N TYR A 208 19.51 5.43 6.93
CA TYR A 208 18.98 4.11 6.59
C TYR A 208 18.34 4.15 5.21
N LYS A 209 18.79 3.29 4.33
CA LYS A 209 18.22 3.13 2.99
C LYS A 209 16.91 2.35 3.07
N SER A 210 15.80 3.00 2.71
CA SER A 210 14.48 2.37 2.79
C SER A 210 14.27 1.27 1.76
N GLY A 211 15.01 1.31 0.67
CA GLY A 211 14.79 0.51 -0.52
C GLY A 211 13.65 1.03 -1.40
N ASP A 212 13.05 2.15 -1.07
CA ASP A 212 12.00 2.78 -1.87
C ASP A 212 12.56 3.95 -2.69
N LEU A 213 11.99 4.19 -3.86
CA LEU A 213 12.32 5.32 -4.73
C LEU A 213 11.27 6.43 -4.57
N GLY A 214 11.71 7.67 -4.52
CA GLY A 214 10.81 8.81 -4.45
C GLY A 214 11.53 10.14 -4.59
N ASN A 215 10.75 11.21 -4.66
CA ASN A 215 11.22 12.58 -4.67
C ASN A 215 11.08 13.18 -3.27
N VAL A 216 12.20 13.42 -2.60
CA VAL A 216 12.24 14.09 -1.29
C VAL A 216 12.77 15.49 -1.49
N TYR A 217 12.00 16.48 -1.05
CA TYR A 217 12.38 17.88 -1.15
C TYR A 217 12.01 18.66 0.11
N SER A 218 12.70 19.78 0.35
CA SER A 218 12.42 20.63 1.50
C SER A 218 11.98 22.03 1.04
N GLN A 219 11.01 22.60 1.76
CA GLN A 219 10.57 23.96 1.59
C GLN A 219 10.55 24.64 2.96
N GLY A 220 11.46 25.58 3.17
CA GLY A 220 11.70 26.14 4.50
C GLY A 220 12.21 25.05 5.47
N SER A 221 11.56 24.92 6.61
CA SER A 221 11.89 23.90 7.63
C SER A 221 11.13 22.59 7.44
N GLN A 222 10.21 22.49 6.48
CA GLN A 222 9.40 21.31 6.27
C GLN A 222 9.93 20.47 5.10
N THR A 223 9.95 19.14 5.29
CA THR A 223 10.35 18.16 4.28
C THR A 223 9.12 17.41 3.78
N PHE A 224 9.11 17.13 2.49
CA PHE A 224 8.01 16.47 1.79
C PHE A 224 8.52 15.29 0.98
N ILE A 225 7.69 14.26 0.85
CA ILE A 225 7.90 13.13 -0.07
C ILE A 225 6.79 13.19 -1.11
N LYS A 226 7.20 13.17 -2.37
CA LYS A 226 6.31 13.11 -3.51
C LYS A 226 6.74 11.99 -4.46
N ASP A 227 5.78 11.48 -5.25
CA ASP A 227 6.08 10.53 -6.30
C ASP A 227 6.86 9.30 -5.78
N ILE A 228 6.27 8.53 -4.86
CA ILE A 228 6.85 7.25 -4.43
C ILE A 228 6.59 6.22 -5.53
N TYR A 229 7.67 5.61 -6.05
CA TYR A 229 7.65 4.71 -7.21
C TYR A 229 7.83 3.22 -6.83
N GLY A 230 7.65 2.86 -5.56
CA GLY A 230 7.89 1.51 -5.10
C GLY A 230 9.36 1.22 -4.81
N ARG A 231 9.73 -0.06 -4.77
CA ARG A 231 11.05 -0.46 -4.30
C ARG A 231 12.12 -0.43 -5.38
N VAL A 232 13.35 -0.11 -4.98
CA VAL A 232 14.56 -0.18 -5.82
C VAL A 232 14.72 -1.56 -6.49
N HIS A 233 14.11 -2.60 -5.92
CA HIS A 233 14.22 -4.00 -6.37
C HIS A 233 13.01 -4.51 -7.16
N ASP A 234 12.04 -3.68 -7.45
CA ASP A 234 10.89 -4.07 -8.27
C ASP A 234 11.23 -4.08 -9.76
N PHE A 235 12.19 -4.97 -10.09
CA PHE A 235 12.63 -5.20 -11.45
C PHE A 235 12.50 -6.67 -11.83
N PHE A 236 12.24 -6.91 -13.11
CA PHE A 236 12.25 -8.24 -13.71
C PHE A 236 13.07 -8.23 -15.00
N TYR A 237 13.45 -9.41 -15.50
CA TYR A 237 14.29 -9.53 -16.69
C TYR A 237 13.57 -10.34 -17.74
N ILE A 238 13.60 -9.86 -18.99
CA ILE A 238 13.17 -10.58 -20.18
C ILE A 238 14.34 -10.55 -21.16
N ASP A 239 14.79 -11.72 -21.62
CA ASP A 239 15.92 -11.85 -22.55
C ASP A 239 17.13 -11.00 -22.13
N GLN A 240 17.52 -11.07 -20.86
CA GLN A 240 18.62 -10.32 -20.22
C GLN A 240 18.42 -8.79 -20.14
N LYS A 241 17.29 -8.26 -20.61
CA LYS A 241 16.95 -6.85 -20.45
C LYS A 241 16.21 -6.64 -19.16
N LYS A 242 16.62 -5.61 -18.43
CA LYS A 242 16.01 -5.20 -17.14
C LYS A 242 14.82 -4.29 -17.39
N TYR A 243 13.68 -4.61 -16.78
CA TYR A 243 12.45 -3.80 -16.79
C TYR A 243 12.02 -3.51 -15.38
N SER A 244 11.49 -2.31 -15.13
CA SER A 244 10.84 -1.98 -13.86
C SER A 244 9.34 -2.24 -13.93
N THR A 245 8.70 -2.49 -12.80
CA THR A 245 7.23 -2.55 -12.71
C THR A 245 6.61 -1.25 -13.18
N HIS A 246 7.19 -0.11 -12.81
CA HIS A 246 6.72 1.21 -13.23
C HIS A 246 6.69 1.38 -14.76
N PHE A 247 7.73 0.92 -15.46
CA PHE A 247 7.75 0.92 -16.94
C PHE A 247 6.58 0.10 -17.50
N LEU A 248 6.29 -1.05 -16.89
CA LEU A 248 5.19 -1.88 -17.34
C LEU A 248 3.84 -1.22 -17.06
N MET A 249 3.68 -0.59 -15.89
CA MET A 249 2.48 0.17 -15.54
C MET A 249 2.22 1.29 -16.55
N ASP A 250 3.23 2.07 -16.90
CA ASP A 250 3.11 3.13 -17.90
C ASP A 250 2.60 2.60 -19.25
N ILE A 251 3.08 1.41 -19.67
CA ILE A 251 2.57 0.76 -20.89
C ILE A 251 1.11 0.30 -20.70
N LEU A 252 0.79 -0.30 -19.58
CA LEU A 252 -0.56 -0.80 -19.32
C LEU A 252 -1.58 0.34 -19.26
N ASP A 253 -1.25 1.44 -18.58
CA ASP A 253 -2.15 2.57 -18.37
C ASP A 253 -2.34 3.43 -19.63
N HIS A 254 -1.26 3.61 -20.43
CA HIS A 254 -1.29 4.57 -21.53
C HIS A 254 -1.33 3.97 -22.93
N LYS A 255 -1.03 2.67 -23.07
CA LYS A 255 -0.95 2.00 -24.37
C LYS A 255 -1.84 0.77 -24.48
N VAL A 256 -1.86 -0.08 -23.47
CA VAL A 256 -2.69 -1.29 -23.48
C VAL A 256 -4.13 -0.92 -23.18
N LEU A 257 -4.36 -0.13 -22.15
CA LEU A 257 -5.67 0.34 -21.68
C LEU A 257 -6.58 -0.79 -21.18
N ASN A 258 -7.62 -0.42 -20.44
CA ASN A 258 -8.65 -1.34 -19.90
C ASN A 258 -8.08 -2.47 -19.04
N ILE A 259 -6.91 -2.26 -18.42
CA ILE A 259 -6.34 -3.16 -17.43
C ILE A 259 -6.66 -2.59 -16.05
N ARG A 260 -7.35 -3.40 -15.26
CA ARG A 260 -7.76 -3.07 -13.89
C ARG A 260 -6.67 -3.38 -12.87
N ASN A 261 -5.94 -4.48 -13.10
CA ASN A 261 -4.85 -4.90 -12.21
C ASN A 261 -3.88 -5.82 -12.97
N PHE A 262 -2.66 -5.99 -12.45
CA PHE A 262 -1.69 -6.91 -13.01
C PHE A 262 -0.75 -7.48 -11.97
N GLN A 263 -0.15 -8.64 -12.28
CA GLN A 263 0.87 -9.27 -11.46
C GLN A 263 1.91 -10.00 -12.31
N ILE A 264 3.18 -9.83 -11.97
CA ILE A 264 4.31 -10.45 -12.65
C ILE A 264 4.75 -11.66 -11.83
N LEU A 265 4.61 -12.83 -12.40
CA LEU A 265 5.11 -14.07 -11.83
C LEU A 265 6.49 -14.38 -12.40
N VAL A 266 7.51 -14.41 -11.54
CA VAL A 266 8.89 -14.73 -11.93
C VAL A 266 9.18 -16.17 -11.52
N LYS A 267 9.44 -17.02 -12.52
CA LYS A 267 10.03 -18.35 -12.37
C LYS A 267 11.48 -18.32 -12.83
N PHE A 268 12.26 -19.29 -12.39
CA PHE A 268 13.72 -19.41 -12.62
C PHE A 268 14.21 -18.94 -14.01
N ASN A 269 13.47 -19.21 -15.11
CA ASN A 269 13.84 -18.77 -16.47
C ASN A 269 12.65 -18.21 -17.28
N SER A 270 11.55 -17.83 -16.61
CA SER A 270 10.38 -17.31 -17.32
C SER A 270 9.66 -16.25 -16.50
N VAL A 271 9.14 -15.28 -17.20
CA VAL A 271 8.29 -14.22 -16.64
C VAL A 271 6.92 -14.35 -17.28
N LEU A 272 5.89 -14.40 -16.43
CA LEU A 272 4.49 -14.40 -16.85
C LEU A 272 3.80 -13.17 -16.27
N LEU A 273 3.15 -12.40 -17.12
CA LEU A 273 2.35 -11.26 -16.74
C LEU A 273 0.87 -11.68 -16.66
N ASN A 274 0.31 -11.69 -15.49
CA ASN A 274 -1.10 -11.86 -15.28
C ASN A 274 -1.81 -10.51 -15.37
N LEU A 275 -2.87 -10.43 -16.16
CA LEU A 275 -3.64 -9.22 -16.42
C LEU A 275 -5.10 -9.43 -16.04
N VAL A 276 -5.66 -8.49 -15.30
CA VAL A 276 -7.09 -8.43 -15.01
C VAL A 276 -7.70 -7.30 -15.85
N ILE A 277 -8.69 -7.63 -16.66
CA ILE A 277 -9.35 -6.66 -17.55
C ILE A 277 -10.47 -5.94 -16.77
N GLU A 278 -10.69 -4.67 -17.08
CA GLU A 278 -11.77 -3.89 -16.48
C GLU A 278 -13.17 -4.43 -16.85
N ASN A 279 -13.35 -4.82 -18.12
CA ASN A 279 -14.60 -5.35 -18.64
C ASN A 279 -14.31 -6.27 -19.83
N ASP A 280 -15.04 -7.40 -19.92
CA ASP A 280 -14.91 -8.40 -20.98
C ASP A 280 -15.20 -7.82 -22.38
N ASP A 281 -15.99 -6.76 -22.50
CA ASP A 281 -16.27 -6.06 -23.76
C ASP A 281 -14.99 -5.53 -24.43
N TYR A 282 -13.96 -5.25 -23.66
CA TYR A 282 -12.67 -4.75 -24.16
C TYR A 282 -11.64 -5.84 -24.43
N PHE A 283 -11.95 -7.12 -24.18
CA PHE A 283 -11.01 -8.23 -24.27
C PHE A 283 -10.21 -8.25 -25.58
N LEU A 284 -10.90 -8.16 -26.71
CA LEU A 284 -10.26 -8.25 -28.02
C LEU A 284 -9.34 -7.06 -28.30
N GLN A 285 -9.78 -5.85 -27.92
CA GLN A 285 -9.01 -4.63 -28.06
C GLN A 285 -7.77 -4.66 -27.17
N THR A 286 -7.94 -5.03 -25.91
CA THR A 286 -6.85 -5.13 -24.93
C THR A 286 -5.82 -6.18 -25.35
N LYS A 287 -6.26 -7.35 -25.83
CA LYS A 287 -5.39 -8.38 -26.35
C LYS A 287 -4.52 -7.91 -27.53
N ASN A 288 -5.14 -7.18 -28.48
CA ASN A 288 -4.42 -6.60 -29.62
C ASN A 288 -3.39 -5.56 -29.16
N ASN A 289 -3.76 -4.73 -28.20
CA ASN A 289 -2.83 -3.74 -27.63
C ASN A 289 -1.67 -4.41 -26.86
N CYS A 290 -1.94 -5.48 -26.10
CA CYS A 290 -0.88 -6.29 -25.48
C CYS A 290 0.15 -6.80 -26.49
N GLN A 291 -0.32 -7.38 -27.59
CA GLN A 291 0.56 -7.87 -28.67
C GLN A 291 1.41 -6.77 -29.30
N LYS A 292 0.88 -5.55 -29.36
CA LYS A 292 1.55 -4.42 -30.01
C LYS A 292 2.55 -3.71 -29.12
N TYR A 293 2.24 -3.55 -27.82
CA TYR A 293 2.96 -2.63 -26.93
C TYR A 293 3.76 -3.31 -25.83
N LEU A 294 3.41 -4.53 -25.41
CA LEU A 294 4.19 -5.23 -24.40
C LEU A 294 5.59 -5.61 -24.91
N PRO A 295 6.59 -5.69 -24.02
CA PRO A 295 7.92 -6.14 -24.39
C PRO A 295 7.91 -7.49 -25.11
N LYS A 296 8.65 -7.61 -26.20
CA LYS A 296 8.81 -8.88 -26.92
C LYS A 296 9.40 -9.93 -25.96
N GLY A 297 8.85 -11.14 -25.98
CA GLY A 297 9.27 -12.23 -25.09
C GLY A 297 8.52 -12.28 -23.75
N LEU A 298 7.78 -11.23 -23.37
CA LEU A 298 6.91 -11.27 -22.19
C LEU A 298 5.65 -12.10 -22.48
N LYS A 299 5.52 -13.22 -21.78
CA LYS A 299 4.27 -14.00 -21.79
C LYS A 299 3.22 -13.34 -20.92
N TYR A 300 1.97 -13.38 -21.32
CA TYR A 300 0.87 -12.84 -20.53
C TYR A 300 -0.38 -13.71 -20.61
N ASP A 301 -1.14 -13.72 -19.51
CA ASP A 301 -2.43 -14.38 -19.39
C ASP A 301 -3.46 -13.40 -18.83
N PHE A 302 -4.72 -13.58 -19.22
CA PHE A 302 -5.84 -12.86 -18.62
C PHE A 302 -6.45 -13.73 -17.53
N ILE A 303 -6.56 -13.18 -16.34
CA ILE A 303 -7.07 -13.85 -15.14
C ILE A 303 -8.13 -13.02 -14.43
N ASN A 304 -8.82 -13.61 -13.46
CA ASN A 304 -9.72 -12.89 -12.55
C ASN A 304 -8.96 -12.32 -11.35
N ASP A 305 -9.53 -11.32 -10.68
CA ASP A 305 -8.95 -10.70 -9.47
C ASP A 305 -8.66 -11.73 -8.37
N SER A 306 -9.53 -12.73 -8.20
CA SER A 306 -9.38 -13.80 -7.21
C SER A 306 -8.18 -14.72 -7.43
N GLU A 307 -7.60 -14.72 -8.63
CA GLU A 307 -6.43 -15.53 -8.99
C GLU A 307 -5.11 -14.80 -8.74
N LEU A 308 -5.16 -13.50 -8.38
CA LEU A 308 -3.98 -12.73 -7.98
C LEU A 308 -3.40 -13.29 -6.70
N LYS A 309 -2.09 -13.49 -6.66
CA LYS A 309 -1.39 -14.09 -5.52
C LYS A 309 -1.03 -13.03 -4.49
N LEU A 310 -1.46 -13.26 -3.26
CA LEU A 310 -0.95 -12.53 -2.11
C LEU A 310 0.32 -13.21 -1.61
N SER A 311 1.33 -12.43 -1.23
CA SER A 311 2.64 -12.94 -0.83
C SER A 311 3.03 -12.55 0.58
N GLY A 312 3.87 -13.39 1.19
CA GLY A 312 4.41 -13.20 2.53
C GLY A 312 3.41 -13.49 3.66
N ASN A 313 3.91 -13.48 4.89
CA ASN A 313 3.15 -13.82 6.11
C ASN A 313 2.00 -12.84 6.44
N ARG A 314 1.89 -11.71 5.73
CA ARG A 314 0.86 -10.69 5.93
C ARG A 314 -0.08 -10.55 4.73
N SER A 315 -0.11 -11.55 3.84
CA SER A 315 -0.97 -11.57 2.64
C SER A 315 -0.94 -10.22 1.88
N LYS A 316 0.26 -9.69 1.64
CA LYS A 316 0.44 -8.45 0.89
C LYS A 316 0.38 -8.71 -0.60
N PHE A 317 -0.26 -7.80 -1.32
CA PHE A 317 -0.15 -7.76 -2.77
C PHE A 317 1.23 -7.23 -3.18
N ASN A 318 1.88 -7.92 -4.11
CA ASN A 318 3.09 -7.45 -4.77
C ASN A 318 2.91 -7.62 -6.26
N HIS A 319 3.31 -6.61 -7.03
CA HIS A 319 3.32 -6.71 -8.49
C HIS A 319 4.32 -7.73 -9.00
N ILE A 320 5.37 -8.05 -8.26
CA ILE A 320 6.30 -9.13 -8.59
C ILE A 320 6.21 -10.22 -7.54
N VAL A 321 5.96 -11.45 -7.98
CA VAL A 321 5.93 -12.66 -7.15
C VAL A 321 6.90 -13.68 -7.72
N ASN A 322 7.88 -14.09 -6.92
CA ASN A 322 8.77 -15.20 -7.24
C ASN A 322 8.07 -16.51 -6.89
N ILE A 323 7.97 -17.45 -7.86
CA ILE A 323 7.27 -18.72 -7.74
C ILE A 323 8.14 -19.92 -8.15
#